data_98952ec1c20f8741ecc562e57ea0e18b
#
_entry.id   98952ec1c20f8741ecc562e57ea0e18b
#
_cell.length_a   1.000
_cell.length_b   1.000
_cell.length_c   1.000
_cell.angle_alpha   90.00
_cell.angle_beta   90.00
_cell.angle_gamma   90.00
#
_symmetry.space_group_name_H-M   'P 1'
#
loop_
_entity.id
_entity.type
_entity.pdbx_description
1 polymer ?
#
loop_
_entity_poly.entity_id
_entity_poly.type
_entity_poly.pdbx_seq_one_letter_code
_entity_poly.pdbx_strand_id
1 'polypeptide(L)'
;MQRHILTLIICLLAVVAPAQNKVQKSVPTIYVDAGGVMRWSDTKKEASFFGVNYTLPFAHAYRAMGYLGVDRKTAIDRDVYHMTRLGLNAYRIHIWDVEISDAEGNLLENEHLELLDYLIHKLQERGIRTVITAQTDFGNGYPERNQPTGGFSSHYDKCAVHNDAEAIAAQEKYIAALVRHVNPYTGYAYKDDPYIVGFEINNEPCHPGTVVETRNYINKMLSALKRAGNRKPVFYNVSHN
;
A
#
# COMPACT_ATOMS: atom_id res chain seq x y z
N MET A 1 27.23 -40.63 68.29
CA MET A 1 27.10 -39.32 67.66
C MET A 1 26.33 -39.47 66.33
N GLN A 2 25.00 -39.30 66.38
CA GLN A 2 24.15 -39.37 65.20
C GLN A 2 23.87 -37.95 64.73
N ARG A 3 24.26 -37.62 63.46
CA ARG A 3 23.99 -36.35 62.82
C ARG A 3 22.65 -36.48 62.07
N HIS A 4 21.62 -35.76 62.51
CA HIS A 4 20.35 -35.61 61.79
C HIS A 4 20.54 -34.54 60.70
N ILE A 5 20.41 -34.96 59.44
CA ILE A 5 20.34 -34.08 58.29
C ILE A 5 18.87 -33.69 58.08
N LEU A 6 18.59 -32.42 58.33
CA LEU A 6 17.25 -31.84 58.10
C LEU A 6 17.16 -31.42 56.64
N THR A 7 16.41 -32.16 55.82
CA THR A 7 16.17 -31.81 54.42
C THR A 7 15.00 -30.84 54.35
N LEU A 8 15.27 -29.60 53.96
CA LEU A 8 14.30 -28.54 53.76
C LEU A 8 13.72 -28.67 52.34
N ILE A 9 12.45 -29.11 52.24
CA ILE A 9 11.73 -29.13 50.97
C ILE A 9 11.06 -27.76 50.78
N ILE A 10 11.60 -26.96 49.82
CA ILE A 10 10.98 -25.70 49.39
C ILE A 10 9.96 -26.03 48.28
N CYS A 11 8.68 -25.97 48.59
CA CYS A 11 7.62 -26.04 47.64
C CYS A 11 7.52 -24.70 46.92
N LEU A 12 8.00 -24.60 45.65
CA LEU A 12 7.70 -23.48 44.77
C LEU A 12 6.27 -23.56 44.28
N LEU A 13 5.39 -22.77 44.86
CA LEU A 13 4.04 -22.53 44.33
C LEU A 13 4.19 -21.59 43.15
N ALA A 14 4.17 -22.15 41.94
CA ALA A 14 4.03 -21.34 40.69
C ALA A 14 2.63 -20.73 40.67
N VAL A 15 2.50 -19.46 40.99
CA VAL A 15 1.28 -18.68 40.77
C VAL A 15 1.13 -18.49 39.26
N VAL A 16 0.32 -19.33 38.64
CA VAL A 16 -0.13 -19.12 37.26
C VAL A 16 -1.09 -17.93 37.26
N ALA A 17 -0.59 -16.74 37.00
CA ALA A 17 -1.43 -15.59 36.76
C ALA A 17 -2.26 -15.85 35.49
N PRO A 18 -3.59 -15.68 35.52
CA PRO A 18 -4.40 -15.82 34.31
C PRO A 18 -3.91 -14.76 33.31
N ALA A 19 -3.51 -15.22 32.13
CA ALA A 19 -3.21 -14.32 31.02
C ALA A 19 -4.49 -13.50 30.75
N GLN A 20 -4.48 -12.22 31.09
CA GLN A 20 -5.54 -11.32 30.70
C GLN A 20 -5.51 -11.27 29.18
N ASN A 21 -6.45 -11.95 28.52
CA ASN A 21 -6.77 -11.77 27.13
C ASN A 21 -7.21 -10.30 26.96
N LYS A 22 -6.26 -9.41 26.70
CA LYS A 22 -6.57 -8.08 26.17
C LYS A 22 -7.30 -8.35 24.87
N VAL A 23 -8.62 -8.16 24.85
CA VAL A 23 -9.39 -8.09 23.62
C VAL A 23 -8.74 -7.00 22.79
N GLN A 24 -7.95 -7.42 21.82
CA GLN A 24 -7.27 -6.50 20.90
C GLN A 24 -8.40 -5.84 20.11
N LYS A 25 -8.67 -4.58 20.41
CA LYS A 25 -9.70 -3.81 19.74
C LYS A 25 -9.39 -3.83 18.26
N SER A 26 -10.28 -4.42 17.46
CA SER A 26 -10.08 -4.47 16.00
C SER A 26 -9.92 -3.04 15.46
N VAL A 27 -8.91 -2.84 14.62
CA VAL A 27 -8.69 -1.54 13.97
C VAL A 27 -9.87 -1.27 13.03
N PRO A 28 -10.57 -0.13 13.16
CA PRO A 28 -11.71 0.17 12.29
C PRO A 28 -11.28 0.24 10.83
N THR A 29 -12.06 -0.35 9.95
CA THR A 29 -11.89 -0.28 8.50
C THR A 29 -12.82 0.79 7.90
N ILE A 30 -12.67 1.05 6.61
CA ILE A 30 -13.49 1.98 5.86
C ILE A 30 -14.38 1.20 4.89
N TYR A 31 -15.61 1.64 4.72
CA TYR A 31 -16.51 1.18 3.65
C TYR A 31 -17.24 2.37 3.04
N VAL A 32 -17.79 2.18 1.85
CA VAL A 32 -18.66 3.16 1.18
C VAL A 32 -20.11 2.72 1.39
N ASP A 33 -20.93 3.61 1.93
CA ASP A 33 -22.36 3.33 2.15
C ASP A 33 -23.18 3.44 0.86
N ALA A 34 -24.47 3.14 0.96
CA ALA A 34 -25.39 3.20 -0.21
C ALA A 34 -25.55 4.62 -0.79
N GLY A 35 -25.22 5.65 -0.03
CA GLY A 35 -25.21 7.05 -0.48
C GLY A 35 -23.89 7.49 -1.09
N GLY A 36 -22.89 6.60 -1.22
CA GLY A 36 -21.56 6.93 -1.75
C GLY A 36 -20.63 7.59 -0.74
N VAL A 37 -20.96 7.59 0.55
CA VAL A 37 -20.17 8.23 1.61
C VAL A 37 -19.25 7.21 2.26
N MET A 38 -17.96 7.56 2.41
CA MET A 38 -17.01 6.75 3.17
C MET A 38 -17.30 6.83 4.67
N ARG A 39 -17.38 5.68 5.31
CA ARG A 39 -17.70 5.56 6.74
C ARG A 39 -16.76 4.61 7.48
N TRP A 40 -16.56 4.91 8.75
CA TRP A 40 -15.89 4.01 9.69
C TRP A 40 -16.76 2.79 10.00
N SER A 41 -16.16 1.61 9.96
CA SER A 41 -16.88 0.34 10.19
C SER A 41 -17.45 0.19 11.62
N ASP A 42 -16.83 0.83 12.60
CA ASP A 42 -17.24 0.78 14.03
C ASP A 42 -18.30 1.83 14.36
N THR A 43 -18.02 3.09 14.12
CA THR A 43 -18.87 4.22 14.52
C THR A 43 -19.95 4.57 13.52
N LYS A 44 -19.87 4.09 12.26
CA LYS A 44 -20.72 4.48 11.13
C LYS A 44 -20.66 5.96 10.77
N LYS A 45 -19.83 6.74 11.46
CA LYS A 45 -19.61 8.15 11.14
C LYS A 45 -18.85 8.29 9.84
N GLU A 46 -19.01 9.44 9.19
CA GLU A 46 -18.25 9.79 8.01
C GLU A 46 -16.74 9.76 8.29
N ALA A 47 -15.98 9.19 7.36
CA ALA A 47 -14.52 9.13 7.45
C ALA A 47 -13.93 10.34 6.72
N SER A 48 -13.21 11.16 7.49
CA SER A 48 -12.53 12.34 6.96
C SER A 48 -11.02 12.18 7.07
N PHE A 49 -10.31 12.60 6.03
CA PHE A 49 -8.88 12.50 5.93
C PHE A 49 -8.23 13.86 5.67
N PHE A 50 -7.15 14.11 6.40
CA PHE A 50 -6.23 15.21 6.15
C PHE A 50 -4.84 14.61 5.93
N GLY A 51 -4.34 14.67 4.71
CA GLY A 51 -3.16 13.92 4.32
C GLY A 51 -2.30 14.59 3.26
N VAL A 52 -1.32 13.85 2.80
CA VAL A 52 -0.32 14.29 1.82
C VAL A 52 -0.10 13.22 0.75
N ASN A 53 0.20 13.65 -0.47
CA ASN A 53 0.78 12.82 -1.50
C ASN A 53 2.30 12.78 -1.35
N TYR A 54 2.88 11.59 -1.46
CA TYR A 54 4.32 11.44 -1.37
C TYR A 54 4.82 10.15 -2.05
N THR A 55 6.07 10.12 -2.49
CA THR A 55 6.60 9.04 -3.33
C THR A 55 7.96 8.51 -2.88
N LEU A 56 8.36 8.69 -1.61
CA LEU A 56 9.74 8.38 -1.19
C LEU A 56 10.28 7.00 -1.60
N PRO A 57 9.51 5.88 -1.57
CA PRO A 57 10.02 4.60 -2.04
C PRO A 57 10.39 4.57 -3.53
N PHE A 58 10.00 5.60 -4.30
CA PHE A 58 10.04 5.62 -5.75
C PHE A 58 10.62 6.90 -6.33
N ALA A 59 10.96 6.85 -7.62
CA ALA A 59 11.23 7.99 -8.48
C ALA A 59 12.30 8.95 -7.94
N HIS A 60 12.06 10.25 -8.11
CA HIS A 60 13.00 11.31 -7.72
C HIS A 60 13.38 11.26 -6.24
N ALA A 61 12.43 10.98 -5.35
CA ALA A 61 12.70 10.94 -3.93
C ALA A 61 13.66 9.79 -3.56
N TYR A 62 13.44 8.62 -4.11
CA TYR A 62 14.34 7.46 -3.95
C TYR A 62 15.76 7.77 -4.43
N ARG A 63 15.89 8.37 -5.62
CA ARG A 63 17.20 8.71 -6.22
C ARG A 63 17.90 9.84 -5.49
N ALA A 64 17.15 10.86 -5.07
CA ALA A 64 17.70 11.97 -4.30
C ALA A 64 18.35 11.50 -3.01
N MET A 65 17.72 10.58 -2.28
CA MET A 65 18.30 9.99 -1.07
C MET A 65 19.60 9.24 -1.40
N GLY A 66 19.65 8.51 -2.52
CA GLY A 66 20.86 7.83 -2.98
C GLY A 66 22.00 8.80 -3.30
N TYR A 67 21.73 9.88 -4.04
CA TYR A 67 22.74 10.91 -4.36
C TYR A 67 23.27 11.64 -3.12
N LEU A 68 22.44 11.84 -2.12
CA LEU A 68 22.80 12.48 -0.87
C LEU A 68 23.47 11.52 0.12
N GLY A 69 23.54 10.22 -0.19
CA GLY A 69 24.05 9.19 0.73
C GLY A 69 23.20 9.03 1.99
N VAL A 70 21.93 9.36 1.92
CA VAL A 70 20.99 9.23 3.04
C VAL A 70 20.35 7.84 3.00
N ASP A 71 20.36 7.17 4.14
CA ASP A 71 19.63 5.91 4.31
C ASP A 71 18.13 6.14 4.16
N ARG A 72 17.49 5.39 3.26
CA ARG A 72 16.09 5.59 2.87
C ARG A 72 15.11 5.29 3.99
N LYS A 73 15.39 4.29 4.83
CA LYS A 73 14.54 3.99 5.99
C LYS A 73 14.62 5.10 7.03
N THR A 74 15.82 5.63 7.27
CA THR A 74 15.99 6.80 8.14
C THR A 74 15.24 8.03 7.61
N ALA A 75 15.21 8.24 6.28
CA ALA A 75 14.42 9.31 5.68
C ALA A 75 12.92 9.09 5.89
N ILE A 76 12.42 7.86 5.66
CA ILE A 76 11.01 7.49 5.92
C ILE A 76 10.64 7.75 7.38
N ASP A 77 11.47 7.34 8.34
CA ASP A 77 11.22 7.54 9.76
C ASP A 77 11.06 9.02 10.12
N ARG A 78 11.91 9.88 9.55
CA ARG A 78 11.86 11.33 9.75
C ARG A 78 10.62 11.95 9.13
N ASP A 79 10.27 11.55 7.91
CA ASP A 79 9.10 12.07 7.21
C ASP A 79 7.81 11.66 7.92
N VAL A 80 7.68 10.41 8.33
CA VAL A 80 6.52 9.93 9.12
C VAL A 80 6.44 10.65 10.48
N TYR A 81 7.57 10.91 11.12
CA TYR A 81 7.61 11.73 12.33
C TYR A 81 7.05 13.15 12.09
N HIS A 82 7.47 13.81 11.00
CA HIS A 82 6.99 15.14 10.66
C HIS A 82 5.50 15.14 10.26
N MET A 83 5.04 14.15 9.51
CA MET A 83 3.62 13.96 9.18
C MET A 83 2.77 13.86 10.44
N THR A 84 3.23 13.09 11.43
CA THR A 84 2.55 12.96 12.73
C THR A 84 2.48 14.29 13.45
N ARG A 85 3.56 15.07 13.47
CA ARG A 85 3.58 16.41 14.12
C ARG A 85 2.66 17.42 13.44
N LEU A 86 2.45 17.30 12.14
CA LEU A 86 1.50 18.11 11.37
C LEU A 86 0.04 17.69 11.57
N GLY A 87 -0.21 16.61 12.31
CA GLY A 87 -1.55 16.09 12.54
C GLY A 87 -2.16 15.38 11.32
N LEU A 88 -1.33 14.93 10.38
CA LEU A 88 -1.81 14.18 9.23
C LEU A 88 -2.32 12.80 9.69
N ASN A 89 -3.47 12.40 9.17
CA ASN A 89 -4.09 11.09 9.44
C ASN A 89 -4.21 10.22 8.20
N ALA A 90 -3.76 10.71 7.05
CA ALA A 90 -3.77 10.00 5.78
C ALA A 90 -2.50 10.26 4.97
N TYR A 91 -2.19 9.28 4.13
CA TYR A 91 -1.09 9.31 3.19
C TYR A 91 -1.55 8.66 1.88
N ARG A 92 -1.37 9.34 0.76
CA ARG A 92 -1.61 8.77 -0.56
C ARG A 92 -0.28 8.53 -1.23
N ILE A 93 0.03 7.28 -1.52
CA ILE A 93 1.24 6.90 -2.20
C ILE A 93 1.00 6.70 -3.70
N HIS A 94 1.84 7.32 -4.52
CA HIS A 94 1.96 6.99 -5.94
C HIS A 94 3.02 5.92 -6.11
N ILE A 95 2.60 4.72 -6.43
CA ILE A 95 3.51 3.66 -6.79
C ILE A 95 3.95 3.84 -8.24
N TRP A 96 5.25 3.82 -8.44
CA TRP A 96 5.85 3.77 -9.76
C TRP A 96 5.92 2.32 -10.20
N ASP A 97 4.88 1.88 -10.90
CA ASP A 97 4.71 0.50 -11.35
C ASP A 97 5.93 0.00 -12.13
N VAL A 98 6.57 0.87 -12.91
CA VAL A 98 7.82 0.57 -13.64
C VAL A 98 8.98 0.17 -12.73
N GLU A 99 8.97 0.53 -11.46
CA GLU A 99 10.06 0.24 -10.51
C GLU A 99 9.80 -1.03 -9.68
N ILE A 100 8.58 -1.58 -9.71
CA ILE A 100 8.20 -2.79 -8.98
C ILE A 100 7.48 -3.83 -9.84
N SER A 101 7.51 -3.70 -11.16
CA SER A 101 6.95 -4.69 -12.08
C SER A 101 7.89 -5.01 -13.23
N ASP A 102 7.69 -6.15 -13.86
CA ASP A 102 8.29 -6.50 -15.14
C ASP A 102 7.34 -6.22 -16.32
N ALA A 103 7.80 -6.52 -17.53
CA ALA A 103 7.05 -6.30 -18.76
C ALA A 103 5.72 -7.07 -18.81
N GLU A 104 5.65 -8.22 -18.18
CA GLU A 104 4.47 -9.09 -18.12
C GLU A 104 3.54 -8.77 -16.95
N GLY A 105 3.86 -7.74 -16.15
CA GLY A 105 3.09 -7.33 -14.98
C GLY A 105 3.28 -8.22 -13.74
N ASN A 106 4.40 -8.96 -13.64
CA ASN A 106 4.76 -9.59 -12.38
C ASN A 106 5.20 -8.51 -11.37
N LEU A 107 4.80 -8.68 -10.12
CA LEU A 107 5.32 -7.87 -9.02
C LEU A 107 6.73 -8.35 -8.66
N LEU A 108 7.67 -7.41 -8.51
CA LEU A 108 9.07 -7.70 -8.24
C LEU A 108 9.38 -7.51 -6.75
N GLU A 109 9.99 -8.52 -6.15
CA GLU A 109 10.57 -8.49 -4.81
C GLU A 109 11.92 -7.72 -4.87
N ASN A 110 11.87 -6.40 -4.68
CA ASN A 110 13.04 -5.53 -4.75
C ASN A 110 13.04 -4.45 -3.66
N GLU A 111 14.07 -3.60 -3.63
CA GLU A 111 14.23 -2.56 -2.61
C GLU A 111 13.06 -1.55 -2.61
N HIS A 112 12.48 -1.25 -3.77
CA HIS A 112 11.33 -0.34 -3.85
C HIS A 112 10.10 -0.91 -3.15
N LEU A 113 9.79 -2.20 -3.37
CA LEU A 113 8.68 -2.86 -2.70
C LEU A 113 8.94 -3.00 -1.20
N GLU A 114 10.17 -3.34 -0.81
CA GLU A 114 10.58 -3.42 0.59
C GLU A 114 10.44 -2.08 1.33
N LEU A 115 10.83 -0.98 0.68
CA LEU A 115 10.67 0.37 1.24
C LEU A 115 9.19 0.80 1.31
N LEU A 116 8.35 0.36 0.37
CA LEU A 116 6.90 0.57 0.43
C LEU A 116 6.29 -0.16 1.64
N ASP A 117 6.67 -1.41 1.85
CA ASP A 117 6.25 -2.20 3.01
C ASP A 117 6.67 -1.54 4.32
N TYR A 118 7.92 -1.10 4.39
CA TYR A 118 8.45 -0.39 5.55
C TYR A 118 7.69 0.92 5.82
N LEU A 119 7.45 1.73 4.78
CA LEU A 119 6.67 2.97 4.89
C LEU A 119 5.27 2.71 5.45
N ILE A 120 4.53 1.74 4.88
CA ILE A 120 3.18 1.39 5.35
C ILE A 120 3.21 0.99 6.81
N HIS A 121 4.18 0.18 7.22
CA HIS A 121 4.37 -0.20 8.62
C HIS A 121 4.60 1.02 9.52
N LYS A 122 5.49 1.94 9.14
CA LYS A 122 5.79 3.14 9.93
C LYS A 122 4.61 4.09 10.05
N LEU A 123 3.80 4.21 8.98
CA LEU A 123 2.55 4.97 9.00
C LEU A 123 1.53 4.36 9.97
N GLN A 124 1.40 3.03 9.97
CA GLN A 124 0.52 2.29 10.90
C GLN A 124 0.88 2.51 12.36
N GLU A 125 2.18 2.50 12.69
CA GLU A 125 2.67 2.77 14.04
C GLU A 125 2.22 4.15 14.57
N ARG A 126 1.91 5.08 13.67
CA ARG A 126 1.44 6.44 13.96
C ARG A 126 -0.05 6.65 13.74
N GLY A 127 -0.79 5.60 13.38
CA GLY A 127 -2.22 5.68 13.12
C GLY A 127 -2.58 6.38 11.81
N ILE A 128 -1.59 6.62 10.91
CA ILE A 128 -1.80 7.25 9.61
C ILE A 128 -2.29 6.19 8.62
N ARG A 129 -3.37 6.49 7.91
CA ARG A 129 -3.99 5.60 6.92
C ARG A 129 -3.37 5.79 5.55
N THR A 130 -3.33 4.71 4.76
CA THR A 130 -2.75 4.74 3.42
C THR A 130 -3.81 4.54 2.34
N VAL A 131 -3.77 5.38 1.30
CA VAL A 131 -4.43 5.14 0.01
C VAL A 131 -3.33 4.78 -0.99
N ILE A 132 -3.47 3.64 -1.65
CA ILE A 132 -2.49 3.17 -2.63
C ILE A 132 -2.97 3.52 -4.03
N THR A 133 -2.23 4.40 -4.72
CA THR A 133 -2.36 4.60 -6.17
C THR A 133 -1.44 3.59 -6.85
N ALA A 134 -2.03 2.59 -7.48
CA ALA A 134 -1.31 1.41 -7.95
C ALA A 134 -0.39 1.69 -9.16
N GLN A 135 -0.74 2.67 -9.98
CA GLN A 135 -0.02 3.02 -11.22
C GLN A 135 0.07 4.53 -11.36
N THR A 136 1.23 5.02 -11.82
CA THR A 136 1.41 6.44 -12.09
C THR A 136 1.08 6.84 -13.51
N ASP A 137 1.06 5.88 -14.41
CA ASP A 137 0.62 6.06 -15.80
C ASP A 137 1.41 7.12 -16.59
N PHE A 138 2.71 7.16 -16.41
CA PHE A 138 3.56 8.07 -17.15
C PHE A 138 4.07 7.49 -18.49
N GLY A 139 3.88 6.18 -18.73
CA GLY A 139 4.37 5.53 -19.94
C GLY A 139 5.92 5.48 -20.00
N ASN A 140 6.44 5.37 -21.22
CA ASN A 140 7.85 5.08 -21.48
C ASN A 140 8.81 6.28 -21.37
N GLY A 141 8.34 7.47 -21.07
CA GLY A 141 9.14 8.69 -21.20
C GLY A 141 9.25 9.59 -20.00
N TYR A 142 8.51 9.35 -18.93
CA TYR A 142 8.45 10.29 -17.82
C TYR A 142 8.54 9.59 -16.47
N PRO A 143 9.10 10.28 -15.46
CA PRO A 143 9.79 11.58 -15.50
C PRO A 143 11.30 11.44 -15.67
N GLU A 144 11.83 10.23 -15.73
CA GLU A 144 13.27 9.99 -15.70
C GLU A 144 13.70 9.13 -16.90
N ARG A 145 13.88 9.82 -18.02
CA ARG A 145 14.17 9.19 -19.32
C ARG A 145 15.39 8.27 -19.35
N ASN A 146 16.31 8.44 -18.42
CA ASN A 146 17.59 7.72 -18.42
C ASN A 146 17.60 6.51 -17.49
N GLN A 147 16.47 6.16 -16.88
CA GLN A 147 16.38 4.98 -16.03
C GLN A 147 15.81 3.82 -16.85
N PRO A 148 16.60 2.75 -17.06
CA PRO A 148 16.07 1.55 -17.70
C PRO A 148 15.10 0.89 -16.73
N THR A 149 13.81 0.96 -17.04
CA THR A 149 12.78 0.28 -16.30
C THR A 149 12.29 -0.91 -17.09
N GLY A 150 12.17 -2.08 -16.44
CA GLY A 150 11.63 -3.29 -17.04
C GLY A 150 10.11 -3.41 -16.89
N GLY A 151 9.45 -2.43 -16.24
CA GLY A 151 8.04 -2.49 -15.93
C GLY A 151 7.14 -2.38 -17.17
N PHE A 152 5.95 -2.94 -17.09
CA PHE A 152 5.03 -3.03 -18.25
C PHE A 152 4.71 -1.65 -18.84
N SER A 153 4.46 -0.63 -18.04
CA SER A 153 4.08 0.69 -18.55
C SER A 153 5.24 1.41 -19.24
N SER A 154 6.50 0.98 -19.06
CA SER A 154 7.64 1.55 -19.78
C SER A 154 7.69 1.15 -21.26
N HIS A 155 6.94 0.14 -21.67
CA HIS A 155 6.87 -0.34 -23.05
C HIS A 155 5.81 0.39 -23.90
N TYR A 156 4.96 1.21 -23.29
CA TYR A 156 3.83 1.87 -23.93
C TYR A 156 3.85 3.36 -23.70
N ASP A 157 3.35 4.12 -24.67
CA ASP A 157 3.03 5.52 -24.44
C ASP A 157 1.91 5.66 -23.43
N LYS A 158 1.89 6.77 -22.68
CA LYS A 158 0.93 7.02 -21.60
C LYS A 158 -0.51 6.66 -21.97
N CYS A 159 -0.95 7.06 -23.16
CA CYS A 159 -2.33 6.80 -23.58
C CYS A 159 -2.54 5.38 -24.14
N ALA A 160 -1.51 4.75 -24.70
CA ALA A 160 -1.61 3.41 -25.29
C ALA A 160 -1.85 2.32 -24.21
N VAL A 161 -1.37 2.54 -23.00
CA VAL A 161 -1.51 1.61 -21.85
C VAL A 161 -2.98 1.21 -21.60
N HIS A 162 -3.94 2.08 -21.92
CA HIS A 162 -5.35 1.85 -21.67
C HIS A 162 -6.10 1.18 -22.82
N ASN A 163 -5.48 1.09 -23.99
CA ASN A 163 -6.11 0.58 -25.21
C ASN A 163 -5.44 -0.69 -25.74
N ASP A 164 -4.15 -0.89 -25.42
CA ASP A 164 -3.42 -2.08 -25.84
C ASP A 164 -3.84 -3.30 -25.02
N ALA A 165 -4.13 -4.41 -25.67
CA ALA A 165 -4.64 -5.62 -25.01
C ALA A 165 -3.59 -6.28 -24.11
N GLU A 166 -2.31 -6.27 -24.52
CA GLU A 166 -1.22 -6.86 -23.76
C GLU A 166 -0.89 -5.99 -22.53
N ALA A 167 -0.87 -4.66 -22.74
CA ALA A 167 -0.72 -3.71 -21.63
C ALA A 167 -1.82 -3.86 -20.58
N ILE A 168 -3.07 -4.01 -21.01
CA ILE A 168 -4.20 -4.23 -20.09
C ILE A 168 -4.04 -5.56 -19.35
N ALA A 169 -3.63 -6.63 -20.03
CA ALA A 169 -3.40 -7.92 -19.38
C ALA A 169 -2.29 -7.86 -18.33
N ALA A 170 -1.18 -7.18 -18.64
CA ALA A 170 -0.10 -6.94 -17.68
C ALA A 170 -0.57 -6.14 -16.46
N GLN A 171 -1.39 -5.09 -16.67
CA GLN A 171 -1.97 -4.30 -15.58
C GLN A 171 -2.91 -5.13 -14.70
N GLU A 172 -3.78 -5.95 -15.29
CA GLU A 172 -4.67 -6.86 -14.52
C GLU A 172 -3.85 -7.80 -13.63
N LYS A 173 -2.77 -8.34 -14.15
CA LYS A 173 -1.87 -9.23 -13.41
C LYS A 173 -1.16 -8.49 -12.29
N TYR A 174 -0.58 -7.35 -12.60
CA TYR A 174 0.15 -6.51 -11.64
C TYR A 174 -0.73 -6.07 -10.47
N ILE A 175 -1.91 -5.47 -10.76
CA ILE A 175 -2.77 -4.94 -9.71
C ILE A 175 -3.33 -6.07 -8.81
N ALA A 176 -3.57 -7.25 -9.40
CA ALA A 176 -3.98 -8.43 -8.64
C ALA A 176 -2.86 -8.97 -7.74
N ALA A 177 -1.61 -8.95 -8.20
CA ALA A 177 -0.45 -9.33 -7.41
C ALA A 177 -0.20 -8.34 -6.27
N LEU A 178 -0.22 -7.04 -6.57
CA LEU A 178 -0.01 -5.96 -5.59
C LEU A 178 -0.99 -6.05 -4.41
N VAL A 179 -2.29 -6.21 -4.66
CA VAL A 179 -3.26 -6.27 -3.55
C VAL A 179 -3.15 -7.55 -2.72
N ARG A 180 -2.59 -8.62 -3.29
CA ARG A 180 -2.33 -9.88 -2.57
C ARG A 180 -0.98 -9.91 -1.86
N HIS A 181 -0.08 -9.00 -2.20
CA HIS A 181 1.24 -8.93 -1.56
C HIS A 181 1.09 -8.84 -0.04
N VAL A 182 1.84 -9.67 0.66
CA VAL A 182 1.85 -9.71 2.12
C VAL A 182 3.02 -8.88 2.62
N ASN A 183 2.72 -7.77 3.27
CA ASN A 183 3.73 -6.92 3.89
C ASN A 183 4.42 -7.68 5.03
N PRO A 184 5.74 -7.93 4.95
CA PRO A 184 6.46 -8.72 5.95
C PRO A 184 6.54 -8.04 7.31
N TYR A 185 6.38 -6.71 7.39
CA TYR A 185 6.42 -5.96 8.64
C TYR A 185 5.08 -6.00 9.39
N THR A 186 3.96 -6.04 8.67
CA THR A 186 2.62 -6.02 9.27
C THR A 186 1.96 -7.37 9.33
N GLY A 187 2.40 -8.31 8.48
CA GLY A 187 1.81 -9.64 8.32
C GLY A 187 0.46 -9.66 7.59
N TYR A 188 0.00 -8.51 7.09
CA TYR A 188 -1.25 -8.41 6.33
C TYR A 188 -0.99 -8.38 4.82
N ALA A 189 -1.85 -9.06 4.06
CA ALA A 189 -1.95 -8.73 2.64
C ALA A 189 -2.52 -7.31 2.50
N TYR A 190 -2.07 -6.55 1.49
CA TYR A 190 -2.53 -5.15 1.31
C TYR A 190 -4.05 -5.03 1.25
N LYS A 191 -4.73 -5.99 0.59
CA LYS A 191 -6.20 -6.04 0.54
C LYS A 191 -6.87 -6.26 1.91
N ASP A 192 -6.17 -6.83 2.87
CA ASP A 192 -6.70 -7.18 4.20
C ASP A 192 -6.20 -6.24 5.30
N ASP A 193 -5.20 -5.41 5.02
CA ASP A 193 -4.59 -4.50 5.97
C ASP A 193 -5.58 -3.40 6.41
N PRO A 194 -5.96 -3.31 7.70
CA PRO A 194 -6.97 -2.36 8.16
C PRO A 194 -6.54 -0.89 8.04
N TYR A 195 -5.24 -0.61 7.89
CA TYR A 195 -4.73 0.75 7.70
C TYR A 195 -4.70 1.20 6.24
N ILE A 196 -4.85 0.29 5.29
CA ILE A 196 -5.05 0.64 3.89
C ILE A 196 -6.53 0.96 3.66
N VAL A 197 -6.84 2.20 3.32
CA VAL A 197 -8.20 2.71 3.10
C VAL A 197 -8.80 2.11 1.82
N GLY A 198 -8.02 2.11 0.74
CA GLY A 198 -8.46 1.65 -0.57
C GLY A 198 -7.36 1.76 -1.61
N PHE A 199 -7.73 1.39 -2.82
CA PHE A 199 -6.84 1.39 -3.97
C PHE A 199 -7.36 2.35 -5.04
N GLU A 200 -6.49 3.19 -5.54
CA GLU A 200 -6.72 3.97 -6.73
C GLU A 200 -6.01 3.26 -7.89
N ILE A 201 -6.71 3.06 -8.99
CA ILE A 201 -6.19 2.28 -10.12
C ILE A 201 -5.01 3.01 -10.74
N ASN A 202 -5.23 4.26 -11.18
CA ASN A 202 -4.23 5.07 -11.86
C ASN A 202 -4.24 6.50 -11.34
N ASN A 203 -3.09 7.17 -11.46
CA ASN A 203 -3.00 8.61 -11.30
C ASN A 203 -3.14 9.31 -12.66
N GLU A 204 -4.15 10.15 -12.81
CA GLU A 204 -4.37 11.01 -13.99
C GLU A 204 -4.25 10.27 -15.34
N PRO A 205 -5.05 9.21 -15.54
CA PRO A 205 -4.97 8.40 -16.74
C PRO A 205 -5.32 9.19 -18.00
N CYS A 206 -4.66 8.85 -19.11
CA CYS A 206 -5.01 9.33 -20.44
C CYS A 206 -5.98 8.37 -21.11
N HIS A 207 -7.11 8.89 -21.58
CA HIS A 207 -8.12 8.10 -22.31
C HIS A 207 -8.31 8.66 -23.73
N PRO A 208 -7.56 8.12 -24.71
CA PRO A 208 -7.67 8.60 -26.09
C PRO A 208 -8.93 8.08 -26.80
N GLY A 209 -9.60 7.13 -26.20
CA GLY A 209 -10.75 6.44 -26.77
C GLY A 209 -12.11 7.03 -26.37
N THR A 210 -13.13 6.25 -26.65
CA THR A 210 -14.52 6.58 -26.31
C THR A 210 -14.81 6.33 -24.82
N VAL A 211 -15.92 6.91 -24.33
CA VAL A 211 -16.45 6.63 -22.98
C VAL A 211 -16.69 5.13 -22.76
N VAL A 212 -17.07 4.40 -23.82
CA VAL A 212 -17.29 2.94 -23.74
C VAL A 212 -15.98 2.20 -23.51
N GLU A 213 -14.94 2.55 -24.22
CA GLU A 213 -13.60 1.96 -24.06
C GLU A 213 -13.02 2.25 -22.67
N THR A 214 -13.11 3.49 -22.22
CA THR A 214 -12.71 3.88 -20.86
C THR A 214 -13.46 3.05 -19.81
N ARG A 215 -14.77 2.92 -19.94
CA ARG A 215 -15.58 2.10 -19.04
C ARG A 215 -15.15 0.63 -19.07
N ASN A 216 -14.87 0.08 -20.23
CA ASN A 216 -14.42 -1.30 -20.38
C ASN A 216 -13.08 -1.51 -19.70
N TYR A 217 -12.14 -0.60 -19.86
CA TYR A 217 -10.86 -0.62 -19.15
C TYR A 217 -11.07 -0.61 -17.62
N ILE A 218 -11.82 0.35 -17.09
CA ILE A 218 -12.11 0.44 -15.66
C ILE A 218 -12.73 -0.86 -15.14
N ASN A 219 -13.70 -1.42 -15.87
CA ASN A 219 -14.37 -2.66 -15.48
C ASN A 219 -13.42 -3.86 -15.46
N LYS A 220 -12.43 -3.93 -16.35
CA LYS A 220 -11.39 -4.97 -16.32
C LYS A 220 -10.55 -4.85 -15.06
N MET A 221 -10.07 -3.65 -14.71
CA MET A 221 -9.28 -3.42 -13.50
C MET A 221 -10.07 -3.73 -12.22
N LEU A 222 -11.34 -3.26 -12.14
CA LEU A 222 -12.23 -3.59 -11.03
C LEU A 222 -12.46 -5.11 -10.90
N SER A 223 -12.62 -5.80 -12.02
CA SER A 223 -12.79 -7.26 -12.05
C SER A 223 -11.52 -7.98 -11.58
N ALA A 224 -10.34 -7.51 -11.97
CA ALA A 224 -9.06 -8.06 -11.51
C ALA A 224 -8.91 -7.91 -9.99
N LEU A 225 -9.16 -6.72 -9.46
CA LEU A 225 -9.15 -6.46 -8.01
C LEU A 225 -10.14 -7.36 -7.26
N LYS A 226 -11.36 -7.48 -7.77
CA LYS A 226 -12.38 -8.35 -7.18
C LYS A 226 -11.98 -9.83 -7.17
N ARG A 227 -11.45 -10.34 -8.31
CA ARG A 227 -10.92 -11.72 -8.40
C ARG A 227 -9.72 -11.92 -7.46
N ALA A 228 -8.94 -10.87 -7.19
CA ALA A 228 -7.85 -10.92 -6.22
C ALA A 228 -8.32 -10.95 -4.76
N GLY A 229 -9.62 -10.77 -4.51
CA GLY A 229 -10.23 -10.79 -3.19
C GLY A 229 -10.27 -9.42 -2.50
N ASN A 230 -10.02 -8.33 -3.23
CA ASN A 230 -10.14 -6.98 -2.67
C ASN A 230 -11.61 -6.66 -2.33
N ARG A 231 -11.83 -6.15 -1.12
CA ARG A 231 -13.14 -5.67 -0.62
C ARG A 231 -13.10 -4.20 -0.19
N LYS A 232 -11.93 -3.57 -0.31
CA LYS A 232 -11.75 -2.16 0.03
C LYS A 232 -12.32 -1.27 -1.07
N PRO A 233 -12.62 0.00 -0.75
CA PRO A 233 -12.95 1.01 -1.75
C PRO A 233 -11.93 1.05 -2.88
N VAL A 234 -12.41 1.25 -4.10
CA VAL A 234 -11.58 1.46 -5.28
C VAL A 234 -11.91 2.81 -5.87
N PHE A 235 -10.87 3.60 -6.13
CA PHE A 235 -10.96 4.93 -6.68
C PHE A 235 -10.45 4.93 -8.12
N TYR A 236 -11.01 5.81 -8.91
CA TYR A 236 -10.52 6.09 -10.25
C TYR A 236 -10.35 7.60 -10.40
N ASN A 237 -9.12 8.02 -10.61
CA ASN A 237 -8.81 9.42 -10.86
C ASN A 237 -9.11 9.75 -12.32
N VAL A 238 -9.77 10.86 -12.56
CA VAL A 238 -10.05 11.35 -13.92
C VAL A 238 -9.29 12.65 -14.13
N SER A 239 -8.32 12.63 -15.04
CA SER A 239 -7.68 13.86 -15.46
C SER A 239 -8.61 14.66 -16.36
N HIS A 240 -8.59 15.98 -16.25
CA HIS A 240 -9.20 16.87 -17.24
C HIS A 240 -8.30 16.92 -18.46
N ASN A 241 -8.74 16.34 -19.56
CA ASN A 241 -8.15 16.53 -20.90
C ASN A 241 -9.01 17.51 -21.69
#